data_c2f2f7f2a21ab8e769a0d69107f533d3
#
_entry.id   c2f2f7f2a21ab8e769a0d69107f533d3
#
_cell.length_a   1.000
_cell.length_b   1.000
_cell.length_c   1.000
_cell.angle_alpha   90.00
_cell.angle_beta   90.00
_cell.angle_gamma   90.00
#
_symmetry.space_group_name_H-M   'P 1'
#
loop_
_entity.id
_entity.type
_entity.pdbx_description
1 polymer ?
#
loop_
_entity_poly.entity_id
_entity_poly.type
_entity_poly.pdbx_seq_one_letter_code
_entity_poly.pdbx_strand_id
1 'polypeptide(L)'
;DLRYGENPHQKAAFYRDGNETKGLAEMKQLWGKELSFNNILDLNSAVNIVKEFSDPAAVFIKHNNPCGAAENEDILKAYKQAWSCDRLSAFGGIVALNRDVDLALARLIAKSGFLECVISPKFSLEALGLLKDKKNLRLLELPVVAAQCAAATLDIKRVWGGALVQDEDILTLDEKNLKIVTKQKPSKKEMESLVFAWKIAKHTKSNAIILAKGTKTVGIGAGQMSRVDSVFISTKKAGKLTAGSVLASDAFFPKEDAIVLAAKYRISAIIQPGGSIAD
;
A
#
# COMPACT_ATOMS: atom_id res chain seq x y z
N ASP A 1 -1.19 26.33 3.90
CA ASP A 1 -0.87 25.86 5.25
C ASP A 1 -1.59 24.55 5.56
N LEU A 2 -1.02 23.73 6.45
CA LEU A 2 -1.62 22.52 6.98
C LEU A 2 -1.99 22.74 8.45
N ARG A 3 -2.86 21.89 8.98
CA ARG A 3 -3.32 21.98 10.36
C ARG A 3 -2.17 21.93 11.37
N TYR A 4 -1.17 21.07 11.16
CA TYR A 4 0.10 20.94 11.90
C TYR A 4 1.06 20.03 11.11
N GLY A 5 2.33 19.97 11.54
CA GLY A 5 3.34 19.10 10.95
C GLY A 5 3.22 17.65 11.41
N GLU A 6 4.36 16.95 11.47
CA GLU A 6 4.41 15.57 11.97
C GLU A 6 3.96 15.47 13.43
N ASN A 7 4.29 16.51 14.20
CA ASN A 7 3.85 16.68 15.60
C ASN A 7 3.00 17.95 15.75
N PRO A 8 2.10 18.00 16.76
CA PRO A 8 1.13 19.09 16.91
C PRO A 8 1.75 20.49 17.10
N HIS A 9 2.96 20.59 17.59
CA HIS A 9 3.66 21.88 17.81
C HIS A 9 4.37 22.41 16.57
N GLN A 10 4.47 21.62 15.50
CA GLN A 10 5.19 21.99 14.28
C GLN A 10 4.24 22.69 13.29
N LYS A 11 4.69 23.82 12.73
CA LYS A 11 4.03 24.43 11.57
C LYS A 11 4.35 23.66 10.30
N ALA A 12 3.40 23.54 9.40
CA ALA A 12 3.58 22.84 8.14
C ALA A 12 2.78 23.49 7.02
N ALA A 13 3.27 23.31 5.79
CA ALA A 13 2.58 23.69 4.58
C ALA A 13 2.83 22.65 3.50
N PHE A 14 1.87 22.49 2.60
CA PHE A 14 1.99 21.71 1.38
C PHE A 14 2.26 22.68 0.23
N TYR A 15 3.37 22.47 -0.46
CA TYR A 15 3.77 23.28 -1.61
C TYR A 15 3.55 22.47 -2.89
N ARG A 16 2.96 23.09 -3.88
CA ARG A 16 2.84 22.53 -5.23
C ARG A 16 4.19 22.63 -5.92
N ASP A 17 4.63 21.59 -6.57
CA ASP A 17 5.72 21.66 -7.55
C ASP A 17 5.18 22.33 -8.82
N GLY A 18 5.79 23.46 -9.22
CA GLY A 18 5.34 24.25 -10.37
C GLY A 18 5.46 23.54 -11.72
N ASN A 19 6.30 22.50 -11.79
CA ASN A 19 6.53 21.69 -12.99
C ASN A 19 5.57 20.49 -13.09
N GLU A 20 4.91 20.11 -11.99
CA GLU A 20 4.00 18.97 -11.94
C GLU A 20 2.55 19.41 -12.17
N THR A 21 1.95 18.88 -13.25
CA THR A 21 0.54 19.12 -13.58
C THR A 21 -0.39 18.03 -13.07
N LYS A 22 0.15 16.98 -12.43
CA LYS A 22 -0.59 15.82 -11.93
C LYS A 22 -0.09 15.44 -10.54
N GLY A 23 -0.92 14.78 -9.76
CA GLY A 23 -0.54 14.30 -8.44
C GLY A 23 -1.41 14.83 -7.31
N LEU A 24 -0.96 14.67 -6.07
CA LEU A 24 -1.74 15.07 -4.88
C LEU A 24 -2.07 16.56 -4.83
N ALA A 25 -1.33 17.41 -5.53
CA ALA A 25 -1.62 18.86 -5.60
C ALA A 25 -2.92 19.17 -6.36
N GLU A 26 -3.43 18.23 -7.17
CA GLU A 26 -4.72 18.34 -7.88
C GLU A 26 -5.91 17.76 -7.07
N MET A 27 -5.61 17.21 -5.89
CA MET A 27 -6.62 16.61 -5.04
C MET A 27 -7.64 17.66 -4.56
N LYS A 28 -8.92 17.30 -4.65
CA LYS A 28 -10.02 18.12 -4.13
C LYS A 28 -10.56 17.53 -2.85
N GLN A 29 -10.53 18.28 -1.77
CA GLN A 29 -11.20 17.90 -0.54
C GLN A 29 -12.69 18.28 -0.63
N LEU A 30 -13.57 17.27 -0.62
CA LEU A 30 -15.02 17.43 -0.74
C LEU A 30 -15.71 17.55 0.63
N TRP A 31 -15.09 17.01 1.68
CA TRP A 31 -15.64 16.99 3.04
C TRP A 31 -14.56 16.77 4.09
N GLY A 32 -14.90 17.11 5.34
CA GLY A 32 -14.11 16.83 6.55
C GLY A 32 -13.22 17.99 6.98
N LYS A 33 -12.45 17.74 8.04
CA LYS A 33 -11.51 18.70 8.62
C LYS A 33 -10.31 18.92 7.71
N GLU A 34 -9.57 20.00 7.92
CA GLU A 34 -8.30 20.26 7.27
C GLU A 34 -7.33 19.05 7.35
N LEU A 35 -6.53 18.89 6.33
CA LEU A 35 -5.51 17.85 6.27
C LEU A 35 -4.31 18.22 7.16
N SER A 36 -3.73 17.23 7.81
CA SER A 36 -2.45 17.34 8.48
C SER A 36 -1.31 16.89 7.56
N PHE A 37 -0.08 17.18 7.97
CA PHE A 37 1.13 16.67 7.32
C PHE A 37 1.10 15.13 7.15
N ASN A 38 0.76 14.42 8.23
CA ASN A 38 0.66 12.96 8.21
C ASN A 38 -0.44 12.45 7.27
N ASN A 39 -1.57 13.18 7.15
CA ASN A 39 -2.60 12.80 6.17
C ASN A 39 -2.06 12.86 4.74
N ILE A 40 -1.28 13.90 4.39
CA ILE A 40 -0.69 14.03 3.05
C ILE A 40 0.32 12.91 2.78
N LEU A 41 1.19 12.58 3.74
CA LEU A 41 2.15 11.48 3.62
C LEU A 41 1.46 10.12 3.42
N ASP A 42 0.45 9.83 4.24
CA ASP A 42 -0.30 8.57 4.14
C ASP A 42 -1.12 8.50 2.84
N LEU A 43 -1.69 9.63 2.38
CA LEU A 43 -2.38 9.73 1.09
C LEU A 43 -1.42 9.47 -0.08
N ASN A 44 -0.20 10.02 -0.04
CA ASN A 44 0.82 9.77 -1.05
C ASN A 44 1.17 8.27 -1.11
N SER A 45 1.41 7.65 0.04
CA SER A 45 1.68 6.22 0.11
C SER A 45 0.52 5.38 -0.42
N ALA A 46 -0.72 5.75 -0.09
CA ALA A 46 -1.92 5.04 -0.53
C ALA A 46 -2.12 5.13 -2.06
N VAL A 47 -1.96 6.34 -2.63
CA VAL A 47 -2.11 6.58 -4.07
C VAL A 47 -1.01 5.87 -4.86
N ASN A 48 0.23 5.89 -4.38
CA ASN A 48 1.34 5.22 -5.06
C ASN A 48 1.14 3.71 -5.15
N ILE A 49 0.59 3.07 -4.12
CA ILE A 49 0.29 1.64 -4.18
C ILE A 49 -0.93 1.36 -5.06
N VAL A 50 -2.02 2.12 -4.91
CA VAL A 50 -3.25 1.81 -5.66
C VAL A 50 -3.08 2.01 -7.17
N LYS A 51 -2.16 2.87 -7.61
CA LYS A 51 -1.81 3.08 -9.02
C LYS A 51 -1.12 1.88 -9.67
N GLU A 52 -0.53 0.97 -8.90
CA GLU A 52 0.08 -0.26 -9.45
C GLU A 52 -0.95 -1.24 -10.04
N PHE A 53 -2.25 -1.01 -9.79
CA PHE A 53 -3.33 -1.93 -10.15
C PHE A 53 -4.21 -1.36 -11.26
N SER A 54 -4.43 -2.16 -12.30
CA SER A 54 -5.36 -1.84 -13.39
C SER A 54 -6.79 -2.26 -13.07
N ASP A 55 -6.96 -3.37 -12.36
CA ASP A 55 -8.28 -3.83 -11.90
C ASP A 55 -8.74 -3.06 -10.65
N PRO A 56 -10.03 -3.12 -10.30
CA PRO A 56 -10.54 -2.44 -9.13
C PRO A 56 -9.78 -2.83 -7.86
N ALA A 57 -9.16 -1.85 -7.19
CA ALA A 57 -8.27 -2.06 -6.06
C ALA A 57 -8.57 -1.12 -4.90
N ALA A 58 -8.29 -1.62 -3.70
CA ALA A 58 -8.35 -0.88 -2.45
C ALA A 58 -7.06 -1.08 -1.64
N VAL A 59 -6.52 0.01 -1.10
CA VAL A 59 -5.28 0.01 -0.30
C VAL A 59 -5.51 0.80 0.98
N PHE A 60 -5.28 0.15 2.11
CA PHE A 60 -5.32 0.77 3.44
C PHE A 60 -3.91 1.08 3.92
N ILE A 61 -3.71 2.33 4.32
CA ILE A 61 -2.42 2.84 4.84
C ILE A 61 -2.57 3.27 6.29
N LYS A 62 -1.55 3.00 7.07
CA LYS A 62 -1.36 3.53 8.41
C LYS A 62 0.12 3.83 8.62
N HIS A 63 0.46 5.08 8.97
CA HIS A 63 1.84 5.53 9.21
C HIS A 63 2.79 5.19 8.04
N ASN A 64 2.39 5.60 6.82
CA ASN A 64 3.13 5.38 5.56
C ASN A 64 3.37 3.91 5.17
N ASN A 65 2.71 2.96 5.82
CA ASN A 65 2.82 1.54 5.48
C ASN A 65 1.45 0.96 5.15
N PRO A 66 1.37 0.02 4.18
CA PRO A 66 0.14 -0.70 3.93
C PRO A 66 -0.18 -1.60 5.12
N CYS A 67 -1.43 -1.61 5.52
CA CYS A 67 -1.98 -2.59 6.46
C CYS A 67 -2.98 -3.54 5.79
N GLY A 68 -3.31 -3.28 4.54
CA GLY A 68 -4.11 -4.17 3.70
C GLY A 68 -4.24 -3.64 2.28
N ALA A 69 -4.14 -4.53 1.30
CA ALA A 69 -4.36 -4.23 -0.10
C ALA A 69 -5.04 -5.41 -0.79
N ALA A 70 -5.88 -5.12 -1.76
CA ALA A 70 -6.47 -6.14 -2.63
C ALA A 70 -6.89 -5.55 -3.98
N GLU A 71 -6.80 -6.38 -5.00
CA GLU A 71 -7.32 -6.17 -6.34
C GLU A 71 -8.37 -7.24 -6.64
N ASN A 72 -9.48 -6.90 -7.28
CA ASN A 72 -10.55 -7.84 -7.66
C ASN A 72 -11.39 -7.23 -8.78
N GLU A 73 -12.06 -8.03 -9.59
CA GLU A 73 -13.01 -7.54 -10.59
C GLU A 73 -14.16 -6.67 -9.99
N ASP A 74 -14.48 -6.89 -8.71
CA ASP A 74 -15.50 -6.17 -7.95
C ASP A 74 -14.83 -5.31 -6.86
N ILE A 75 -14.99 -3.99 -6.93
CA ILE A 75 -14.43 -3.05 -5.97
C ILE A 75 -14.95 -3.28 -4.54
N LEU A 76 -16.19 -3.78 -4.38
CA LEU A 76 -16.75 -4.09 -3.07
C LEU A 76 -16.01 -5.28 -2.43
N LYS A 77 -15.61 -6.26 -3.25
CA LYS A 77 -14.78 -7.39 -2.80
C LYS A 77 -13.36 -6.94 -2.52
N ALA A 78 -12.75 -6.16 -3.41
CA ALA A 78 -11.41 -5.60 -3.20
C ALA A 78 -11.35 -4.84 -1.87
N TYR A 79 -12.30 -3.94 -1.61
CA TYR A 79 -12.38 -3.19 -0.35
C TYR A 79 -12.47 -4.11 0.88
N LYS A 80 -13.40 -5.08 0.88
CA LYS A 80 -13.58 -6.03 1.99
C LYS A 80 -12.33 -6.87 2.24
N GLN A 81 -11.67 -7.34 1.17
CA GLN A 81 -10.46 -8.14 1.24
C GLN A 81 -9.29 -7.34 1.79
N ALA A 82 -9.06 -6.14 1.29
CA ALA A 82 -8.02 -5.23 1.79
C ALA A 82 -8.23 -4.91 3.28
N TRP A 83 -9.45 -4.49 3.66
CA TRP A 83 -9.77 -4.17 5.05
C TRP A 83 -9.65 -5.37 6.00
N SER A 84 -9.87 -6.60 5.52
CA SER A 84 -9.79 -7.82 6.33
C SER A 84 -8.38 -8.26 6.68
N CYS A 85 -7.35 -7.74 6.02
CA CYS A 85 -5.94 -8.11 6.25
C CYS A 85 -5.50 -7.78 7.68
N ASP A 86 -5.70 -6.52 8.10
CA ASP A 86 -5.37 -6.06 9.45
C ASP A 86 -6.35 -4.96 9.89
N ARG A 87 -7.50 -5.38 10.37
CA ARG A 87 -8.58 -4.46 10.82
C ARG A 87 -8.16 -3.56 11.97
N LEU A 88 -7.27 -4.06 12.84
CA LEU A 88 -6.78 -3.31 13.97
C LEU A 88 -5.96 -2.12 13.52
N SER A 89 -5.01 -2.34 12.61
CA SER A 89 -4.18 -1.26 12.07
C SER A 89 -4.94 -0.34 11.11
N ALA A 90 -5.93 -0.87 10.36
CA ALA A 90 -6.77 -0.07 9.47
C ALA A 90 -7.66 0.96 10.20
N PHE A 91 -7.93 0.75 11.51
CA PHE A 91 -8.66 1.72 12.32
C PHE A 91 -7.86 3.04 12.42
N GLY A 92 -8.51 4.15 12.05
CA GLY A 92 -7.86 5.47 11.97
C GLY A 92 -6.81 5.57 10.85
N GLY A 93 -6.86 4.68 9.88
CA GLY A 93 -6.04 4.74 8.66
C GLY A 93 -6.71 5.49 7.53
N ILE A 94 -6.07 5.44 6.38
CA ILE A 94 -6.50 6.03 5.12
C ILE A 94 -6.75 4.91 4.11
N VAL A 95 -7.77 5.05 3.26
CA VAL A 95 -8.00 4.15 2.14
C VAL A 95 -7.97 4.88 0.82
N ALA A 96 -7.21 4.33 -0.14
CA ALA A 96 -7.23 4.74 -1.54
C ALA A 96 -7.93 3.68 -2.38
N LEU A 97 -8.69 4.16 -3.36
CA LEU A 97 -9.46 3.38 -4.32
C LEU A 97 -9.15 3.87 -5.73
N ASN A 98 -9.02 2.96 -6.70
CA ASN A 98 -8.84 3.31 -8.11
C ASN A 98 -10.16 3.26 -8.92
N ARG A 99 -11.29 3.20 -8.23
CA ARG A 99 -12.64 3.27 -8.81
C ARG A 99 -13.50 4.24 -8.03
N ASP A 100 -14.55 4.73 -8.69
CA ASP A 100 -15.52 5.65 -8.09
C ASP A 100 -16.22 5.02 -6.89
N VAL A 101 -16.56 5.86 -5.93
CA VAL A 101 -17.34 5.46 -4.75
C VAL A 101 -18.82 5.71 -5.03
N ASP A 102 -19.56 4.62 -5.25
CA ASP A 102 -21.01 4.60 -5.32
C ASP A 102 -21.64 4.42 -3.92
N LEU A 103 -22.96 4.40 -3.88
CA LEU A 103 -23.71 4.22 -2.64
C LEU A 103 -23.41 2.86 -1.95
N ALA A 104 -23.19 1.79 -2.74
CA ALA A 104 -22.91 0.45 -2.19
C ALA A 104 -21.57 0.42 -1.48
N LEU A 105 -20.52 0.97 -2.11
CA LEU A 105 -19.20 1.08 -1.52
C LEU A 105 -19.20 2.06 -0.33
N ALA A 106 -19.93 3.17 -0.42
CA ALA A 106 -20.08 4.12 0.68
C ALA A 106 -20.69 3.46 1.94
N ARG A 107 -21.66 2.57 1.77
CA ARG A 107 -22.23 1.79 2.89
C ARG A 107 -21.20 0.87 3.55
N LEU A 108 -20.27 0.28 2.78
CA LEU A 108 -19.17 -0.52 3.33
C LEU A 108 -18.19 0.36 4.09
N ILE A 109 -17.77 1.49 3.51
CA ILE A 109 -16.89 2.46 4.13
C ILE A 109 -17.50 2.95 5.46
N ALA A 110 -18.79 3.28 5.46
CA ALA A 110 -19.49 3.72 6.65
C ALA A 110 -19.46 2.68 7.80
N LYS A 111 -19.46 1.38 7.47
CA LYS A 111 -19.45 0.25 8.42
C LYS A 111 -18.04 -0.17 8.87
N SER A 112 -16.97 0.29 8.21
CA SER A 112 -15.59 -0.15 8.49
C SER A 112 -14.95 0.51 9.72
N GLY A 113 -15.74 1.17 10.58
CA GLY A 113 -15.20 1.86 11.74
C GLY A 113 -14.70 3.27 11.40
N PHE A 114 -13.75 3.76 12.20
CA PHE A 114 -13.15 5.07 11.98
C PHE A 114 -12.04 5.01 10.94
N LEU A 115 -12.15 5.88 9.93
CA LEU A 115 -11.11 6.18 8.94
C LEU A 115 -10.82 7.70 8.97
N GLU A 116 -9.57 8.06 8.76
CA GLU A 116 -9.13 9.46 8.65
C GLU A 116 -9.51 10.06 7.29
N CYS A 117 -9.18 9.32 6.20
CA CYS A 117 -9.40 9.78 4.84
C CYS A 117 -9.86 8.64 3.93
N VAL A 118 -10.67 8.99 2.94
CA VAL A 118 -10.97 8.17 1.77
C VAL A 118 -10.62 8.98 0.53
N ILE A 119 -9.76 8.43 -0.33
CA ILE A 119 -9.41 9.04 -1.61
C ILE A 119 -9.83 8.12 -2.76
N SER A 120 -10.49 8.68 -3.77
CA SER A 120 -10.96 7.95 -4.95
C SER A 120 -11.02 8.87 -6.17
N PRO A 121 -11.16 8.33 -7.40
CA PRO A 121 -11.35 9.15 -8.60
C PRO A 121 -12.57 10.08 -8.51
N LYS A 122 -13.69 9.57 -7.97
CA LYS A 122 -14.94 10.31 -7.85
C LYS A 122 -15.87 9.70 -6.79
N PHE A 123 -16.80 10.51 -6.27
CA PHE A 123 -17.90 10.06 -5.42
C PHE A 123 -19.24 10.39 -6.08
N SER A 124 -20.21 9.45 -6.00
CA SER A 124 -21.59 9.77 -6.37
C SER A 124 -22.22 10.72 -5.35
N LEU A 125 -23.28 11.44 -5.73
CA LEU A 125 -23.97 12.36 -4.82
C LEU A 125 -24.56 11.62 -3.61
N GLU A 126 -25.08 10.43 -3.83
CA GLU A 126 -25.66 9.58 -2.77
C GLU A 126 -24.55 9.08 -1.82
N ALA A 127 -23.37 8.72 -2.37
CA ALA A 127 -22.22 8.32 -1.56
C ALA A 127 -21.74 9.48 -0.67
N LEU A 128 -21.62 10.67 -1.25
CA LEU A 128 -21.27 11.89 -0.50
C LEU A 128 -22.29 12.18 0.60
N GLY A 129 -23.59 12.10 0.29
CA GLY A 129 -24.66 12.32 1.27
C GLY A 129 -24.48 11.40 2.49
N LEU A 130 -24.31 10.09 2.25
CA LEU A 130 -24.11 9.12 3.32
C LEU A 130 -22.84 9.33 4.13
N LEU A 131 -21.70 9.59 3.47
CA LEU A 131 -20.40 9.67 4.14
C LEU A 131 -20.18 10.98 4.89
N LYS A 132 -20.87 12.05 4.53
CA LYS A 132 -20.86 13.34 5.25
C LYS A 132 -21.40 13.26 6.68
N ASP A 133 -22.19 12.24 7.01
CA ASP A 133 -22.62 11.98 8.40
C ASP A 133 -21.40 11.70 9.32
N LYS A 134 -20.27 11.25 8.76
CA LYS A 134 -19.02 11.04 9.48
C LYS A 134 -18.22 12.34 9.53
N LYS A 135 -18.45 13.20 10.52
CA LYS A 135 -17.85 14.55 10.67
C LYS A 135 -16.34 14.58 10.62
N ASN A 136 -15.65 13.52 11.03
CA ASN A 136 -14.19 13.44 11.10
C ASN A 136 -13.55 12.78 9.87
N LEU A 137 -14.35 12.17 8.98
CA LEU A 137 -13.87 11.55 7.76
C LEU A 137 -13.59 12.63 6.70
N ARG A 138 -12.43 12.58 6.08
CA ARG A 138 -12.09 13.44 4.95
C ARG A 138 -12.35 12.69 3.66
N LEU A 139 -13.12 13.29 2.76
CA LEU A 139 -13.42 12.74 1.43
C LEU A 139 -12.64 13.53 0.39
N LEU A 140 -11.83 12.82 -0.39
CA LEU A 140 -10.85 13.38 -1.29
C LEU A 140 -11.04 12.81 -2.70
N GLU A 141 -11.18 13.70 -3.66
CA GLU A 141 -11.32 13.34 -5.07
C GLU A 141 -9.99 13.60 -5.80
N LEU A 142 -9.46 12.58 -6.44
CA LEU A 142 -8.29 12.65 -7.30
C LEU A 142 -8.44 11.59 -8.40
N PRO A 143 -8.41 11.97 -9.68
CA PRO A 143 -8.37 11.01 -10.77
C PRO A 143 -7.10 10.14 -10.64
N VAL A 144 -7.25 8.92 -10.11
CA VAL A 144 -6.16 7.95 -10.00
C VAL A 144 -6.05 7.22 -11.32
N VAL A 145 -4.95 7.42 -12.03
CA VAL A 145 -4.68 6.70 -13.28
C VAL A 145 -3.81 5.49 -12.94
N ALA A 146 -4.21 4.30 -13.37
CA ALA A 146 -3.33 3.13 -13.33
C ALA A 146 -2.03 3.47 -14.06
N ALA A 147 -0.90 2.99 -13.53
CA ALA A 147 0.46 3.37 -13.90
C ALA A 147 0.63 3.73 -15.39
N GLN A 148 0.49 4.98 -15.72
CA GLN A 148 1.05 5.53 -16.94
C GLN A 148 2.45 6.00 -16.56
N CYS A 149 3.45 5.70 -17.40
CA CYS A 149 4.79 6.20 -17.23
C CYS A 149 4.75 7.68 -16.87
N ALA A 150 4.89 7.99 -15.60
CA ALA A 150 5.13 9.35 -15.17
C ALA A 150 6.47 9.79 -15.78
N ALA A 151 6.59 11.03 -16.20
CA ALA A 151 7.89 11.60 -16.42
C ALA A 151 8.72 11.34 -15.16
N ALA A 152 9.98 10.95 -15.33
CA ALA A 152 10.86 10.65 -14.21
C ALA A 152 10.86 11.83 -13.24
N THR A 153 10.22 11.65 -12.09
CA THR A 153 10.22 12.61 -10.99
C THR A 153 11.35 12.27 -10.03
N LEU A 154 11.79 13.25 -9.27
CA LEU A 154 12.87 13.09 -8.30
C LEU A 154 12.28 12.87 -6.91
N ASP A 155 12.75 11.82 -6.22
CA ASP A 155 12.53 11.62 -4.79
C ASP A 155 13.61 12.41 -4.02
N ILE A 156 13.20 13.38 -3.20
CA ILE A 156 14.09 14.27 -2.47
C ILE A 156 13.90 14.07 -0.96
N LYS A 157 14.97 13.71 -0.27
CA LYS A 157 15.01 13.55 1.20
C LYS A 157 15.96 14.53 1.84
N ARG A 158 15.43 15.37 2.75
CA ARG A 158 16.26 16.26 3.56
C ARG A 158 17.15 15.46 4.50
N VAL A 159 18.43 15.83 4.54
CA VAL A 159 19.39 15.37 5.53
C VAL A 159 20.06 16.57 6.18
N TRP A 160 20.79 16.37 7.30
CA TRP A 160 21.51 17.46 7.95
C TRP A 160 22.53 18.08 6.97
N GLY A 161 22.37 19.37 6.69
CA GLY A 161 23.26 20.12 5.81
C GLY A 161 23.03 19.91 4.31
N GLY A 162 22.03 19.12 3.89
CA GLY A 162 21.82 18.85 2.45
C GLY A 162 20.51 18.13 2.13
N ALA A 163 20.50 17.55 0.93
CA ALA A 163 19.41 16.69 0.46
C ALA A 163 19.98 15.49 -0.32
N LEU A 164 19.37 14.32 -0.15
CA LEU A 164 19.55 13.17 -1.04
C LEU A 164 18.53 13.29 -2.16
N VAL A 165 18.97 13.05 -3.38
CA VAL A 165 18.14 13.10 -4.59
C VAL A 165 18.34 11.81 -5.35
N GLN A 166 17.26 11.15 -5.73
CA GLN A 166 17.28 9.95 -6.57
C GLN A 166 16.10 9.97 -7.54
N ASP A 167 16.15 9.13 -8.55
CA ASP A 167 15.01 8.89 -9.40
C ASP A 167 13.91 8.18 -8.61
N GLU A 168 12.63 8.51 -8.89
CA GLU A 168 11.51 7.76 -8.35
C GLU A 168 11.53 6.32 -8.91
N ASP A 169 11.21 5.33 -8.05
CA ASP A 169 11.12 3.94 -8.48
C ASP A 169 9.83 3.70 -9.29
N ILE A 170 9.94 3.93 -10.60
CA ILE A 170 8.87 3.69 -11.57
C ILE A 170 8.96 2.31 -12.25
N LEU A 171 9.94 1.47 -11.86
CA LEU A 171 10.14 0.18 -12.49
C LEU A 171 8.94 -0.73 -12.26
N THR A 172 8.43 -1.28 -13.36
CA THR A 172 7.45 -2.37 -13.35
C THR A 172 8.16 -3.72 -13.41
N LEU A 173 7.60 -4.71 -12.71
CA LEU A 173 8.12 -6.07 -12.77
C LEU A 173 7.91 -6.64 -14.18
N ASP A 174 9.02 -7.00 -14.85
CA ASP A 174 8.95 -7.80 -16.08
C ASP A 174 9.03 -9.30 -15.70
N GLU A 175 7.90 -9.97 -15.78
CA GLU A 175 7.79 -11.39 -15.45
C GLU A 175 8.70 -12.28 -16.29
N LYS A 176 9.10 -11.85 -17.50
CA LYS A 176 10.01 -12.60 -18.38
C LYS A 176 11.43 -12.64 -17.84
N ASN A 177 11.80 -11.68 -17.01
CA ASN A 177 13.12 -11.58 -16.40
C ASN A 177 13.21 -12.31 -15.04
N LEU A 178 12.10 -12.90 -14.57
CA LEU A 178 12.10 -13.68 -13.33
C LEU A 178 12.91 -14.97 -13.49
N LYS A 179 13.84 -15.21 -12.56
CA LYS A 179 14.63 -16.44 -12.48
C LYS A 179 14.07 -17.34 -11.38
N ILE A 180 13.69 -18.56 -11.75
CA ILE A 180 13.29 -19.57 -10.78
C ILE A 180 14.55 -20.34 -10.37
N VAL A 181 15.00 -20.13 -9.14
CA VAL A 181 16.25 -20.69 -8.60
C VAL A 181 16.04 -22.00 -7.83
N THR A 182 14.79 -22.39 -7.55
CA THR A 182 14.43 -23.60 -6.83
C THR A 182 14.06 -24.75 -7.77
N LYS A 183 14.19 -26.01 -7.29
CA LYS A 183 13.76 -27.18 -8.05
C LYS A 183 12.26 -27.18 -8.33
N GLN A 184 11.46 -26.79 -7.34
CA GLN A 184 10.02 -26.64 -7.46
C GLN A 184 9.71 -25.27 -8.07
N LYS A 185 8.89 -25.26 -9.12
CA LYS A 185 8.41 -24.03 -9.77
C LYS A 185 7.09 -23.58 -9.14
N PRO A 186 6.86 -22.29 -9.00
CA PRO A 186 5.55 -21.79 -8.56
C PRO A 186 4.47 -22.14 -9.60
N SER A 187 3.29 -22.47 -9.14
CA SER A 187 2.11 -22.62 -9.98
C SER A 187 1.69 -21.25 -10.56
N LYS A 188 0.83 -21.24 -11.58
CA LYS A 188 0.30 -19.99 -12.16
C LYS A 188 -0.38 -19.11 -11.10
N LYS A 189 -1.14 -19.71 -10.19
CA LYS A 189 -1.82 -18.98 -9.10
C LYS A 189 -0.84 -18.39 -8.09
N GLU A 190 0.24 -19.11 -7.79
CA GLU A 190 1.29 -18.58 -6.91
C GLU A 190 2.05 -17.44 -7.61
N MET A 191 2.34 -17.55 -8.90
CA MET A 191 2.99 -16.48 -9.67
C MET A 191 2.14 -15.19 -9.65
N GLU A 192 0.85 -15.29 -9.92
CA GLU A 192 -0.09 -14.16 -9.81
C GLU A 192 -0.05 -13.51 -8.43
N SER A 193 -0.07 -14.32 -7.37
CA SER A 193 0.03 -13.84 -5.99
C SER A 193 1.39 -13.21 -5.68
N LEU A 194 2.49 -13.74 -6.24
CA LEU A 194 3.85 -13.18 -6.09
C LEU A 194 3.95 -11.81 -6.76
N VAL A 195 3.46 -11.68 -7.99
CA VAL A 195 3.44 -10.40 -8.72
C VAL A 195 2.62 -9.35 -7.98
N PHE A 196 1.43 -9.74 -7.48
CA PHE A 196 0.61 -8.86 -6.65
C PHE A 196 1.35 -8.41 -5.38
N ALA A 197 1.95 -9.35 -4.63
CA ALA A 197 2.68 -9.05 -3.41
C ALA A 197 3.92 -8.16 -3.67
N TRP A 198 4.60 -8.37 -4.80
CA TRP A 198 5.75 -7.58 -5.21
C TRP A 198 5.42 -6.11 -5.40
N LYS A 199 4.32 -5.78 -6.09
CA LYS A 199 3.84 -4.41 -6.28
C LYS A 199 3.67 -3.68 -4.93
N ILE A 200 3.22 -4.37 -3.90
CA ILE A 200 3.03 -3.79 -2.57
C ILE A 200 4.36 -3.69 -1.81
N ALA A 201 5.24 -4.70 -1.93
CA ALA A 201 6.54 -4.70 -1.28
C ALA A 201 7.40 -3.50 -1.70
N LYS A 202 7.37 -3.12 -2.98
CA LYS A 202 8.03 -1.95 -3.56
C LYS A 202 7.78 -0.65 -2.76
N HIS A 203 6.55 -0.45 -2.29
CA HIS A 203 6.13 0.75 -1.58
C HIS A 203 6.12 0.61 -0.05
N THR A 204 6.55 -0.52 0.48
CA THR A 204 6.53 -0.79 1.93
C THR A 204 7.89 -0.48 2.55
N LYS A 205 7.89 0.16 3.71
CA LYS A 205 9.15 0.52 4.40
C LYS A 205 9.97 -0.72 4.76
N SER A 206 11.25 -0.68 4.40
CA SER A 206 12.24 -1.74 4.62
C SER A 206 12.52 -1.94 6.13
N ASN A 207 12.83 -3.15 6.62
CA ASN A 207 12.67 -4.42 5.93
C ASN A 207 11.18 -4.74 5.77
N ALA A 208 10.74 -5.10 4.58
CA ALA A 208 9.35 -5.36 4.27
C ALA A 208 9.10 -6.80 3.81
N ILE A 209 8.06 -7.41 4.37
CA ILE A 209 7.56 -8.74 3.99
C ILE A 209 6.05 -8.65 3.78
N ILE A 210 5.61 -9.03 2.59
CA ILE A 210 4.20 -9.07 2.20
C ILE A 210 3.78 -10.53 2.01
N LEU A 211 2.79 -10.97 2.74
CA LEU A 211 2.14 -12.26 2.53
C LEU A 211 0.84 -12.06 1.74
N ALA A 212 0.67 -12.84 0.67
CA ALA A 212 -0.51 -12.75 -0.19
C ALA A 212 -1.11 -14.13 -0.53
N LYS A 213 -2.42 -14.13 -0.82
CA LYS A 213 -3.16 -15.26 -1.43
C LYS A 213 -4.07 -14.73 -2.52
N GLY A 214 -3.86 -15.18 -3.76
CA GLY A 214 -4.46 -14.51 -4.91
C GLY A 214 -4.03 -13.05 -4.93
N THR A 215 -4.95 -12.17 -5.24
CA THR A 215 -4.73 -10.73 -5.34
C THR A 215 -5.15 -9.97 -4.07
N LYS A 216 -4.84 -10.52 -2.89
CA LYS A 216 -5.04 -9.86 -1.59
C LYS A 216 -3.91 -10.13 -0.62
N THR A 217 -3.55 -9.15 0.17
CA THR A 217 -2.64 -9.31 1.31
C THR A 217 -3.33 -10.10 2.42
N VAL A 218 -2.56 -10.92 3.13
CA VAL A 218 -3.03 -11.65 4.30
C VAL A 218 -2.21 -11.33 5.55
N GLY A 219 -1.03 -10.74 5.39
CA GLY A 219 -0.18 -10.29 6.49
C GLY A 219 0.96 -9.42 5.97
N ILE A 220 1.31 -8.39 6.71
CA ILE A 220 2.35 -7.42 6.35
C ILE A 220 3.26 -7.19 7.55
N GLY A 221 4.56 -7.33 7.34
CA GLY A 221 5.62 -6.92 8.26
C GLY A 221 6.44 -5.81 7.59
N ALA A 222 6.47 -4.62 8.18
CA ALA A 222 7.08 -3.44 7.59
C ALA A 222 8.00 -2.72 8.58
N GLY A 223 9.07 -2.09 8.09
CA GLY A 223 9.91 -1.18 8.85
C GLY A 223 10.71 -1.81 9.97
N GLN A 224 11.01 -3.11 9.90
CA GLN A 224 11.76 -3.80 10.94
C GLN A 224 13.26 -3.76 10.69
N MET A 225 14.05 -3.73 11.77
CA MET A 225 15.51 -3.73 11.68
C MET A 225 16.06 -5.06 11.16
N SER A 226 15.37 -6.17 11.40
CA SER A 226 15.72 -7.47 10.82
C SER A 226 14.64 -8.00 9.89
N ARG A 227 15.05 -8.71 8.84
CA ARG A 227 14.12 -9.31 7.89
C ARG A 227 13.33 -10.47 8.51
N VAL A 228 13.96 -11.24 9.39
CA VAL A 228 13.29 -12.33 10.10
C VAL A 228 12.16 -11.82 11.00
N ASP A 229 12.30 -10.62 11.62
CA ASP A 229 11.23 -10.00 12.38
C ASP A 229 10.07 -9.59 11.50
N SER A 230 10.34 -9.08 10.29
CA SER A 230 9.29 -8.77 9.32
C SER A 230 8.52 -10.03 8.89
N VAL A 231 9.22 -11.18 8.69
CA VAL A 231 8.57 -12.48 8.44
C VAL A 231 7.71 -12.87 9.64
N PHE A 232 8.25 -12.78 10.85
CA PHE A 232 7.50 -13.13 12.07
C PHE A 232 6.24 -12.27 12.23
N ILE A 233 6.34 -10.96 12.08
CA ILE A 233 5.20 -10.04 12.18
C ILE A 233 4.16 -10.33 11.11
N SER A 234 4.58 -10.52 9.86
CA SER A 234 3.66 -10.82 8.75
C SER A 234 2.91 -12.12 8.98
N THR A 235 3.60 -13.18 9.44
CA THR A 235 2.98 -14.48 9.75
C THR A 235 2.04 -14.41 10.95
N LYS A 236 2.40 -13.66 11.99
CA LYS A 236 1.55 -13.43 13.16
C LYS A 236 0.24 -12.75 12.76
N LYS A 237 0.30 -11.71 11.90
CA LYS A 237 -0.89 -11.00 11.39
C LYS A 237 -1.73 -11.87 10.47
N ALA A 238 -1.12 -12.68 9.62
CA ALA A 238 -1.81 -13.59 8.72
C ALA A 238 -2.51 -14.76 9.46
N GLY A 239 -1.96 -15.17 10.60
CA GLY A 239 -2.51 -16.26 11.40
C GLY A 239 -2.69 -17.54 10.58
N LYS A 240 -3.91 -18.09 10.56
CA LYS A 240 -4.24 -19.33 9.80
C LYS A 240 -4.09 -19.17 8.28
N LEU A 241 -4.09 -17.94 7.76
CA LEU A 241 -3.94 -17.67 6.34
C LEU A 241 -2.48 -17.76 5.87
N THR A 242 -1.51 -17.85 6.78
CA THR A 242 -0.08 -17.97 6.43
C THR A 242 0.22 -19.23 5.63
N ALA A 243 -0.30 -20.38 6.06
CA ALA A 243 -0.05 -21.65 5.35
C ALA A 243 -0.62 -21.59 3.92
N GLY A 244 0.25 -21.85 2.92
CA GLY A 244 -0.08 -21.77 1.49
C GLY A 244 -0.24 -20.33 0.97
N SER A 245 0.25 -19.30 1.70
CA SER A 245 0.45 -17.97 1.15
C SER A 245 1.80 -17.90 0.42
N VAL A 246 1.95 -16.89 -0.43
CA VAL A 246 3.24 -16.50 -1.00
C VAL A 246 3.83 -15.34 -0.20
N LEU A 247 5.14 -15.12 -0.36
CA LEU A 247 5.90 -14.08 0.32
C LEU A 247 6.65 -13.22 -0.72
N ALA A 248 6.51 -11.90 -0.62
CA ALA A 248 7.38 -10.94 -1.30
C ALA A 248 8.25 -10.20 -0.28
N SER A 249 9.53 -10.03 -0.63
CA SER A 249 10.51 -9.30 0.17
C SER A 249 11.07 -8.12 -0.63
N ASP A 250 11.20 -6.95 -0.01
CA ASP A 250 11.75 -5.73 -0.61
C ASP A 250 13.24 -5.84 -0.98
N ALA A 251 13.97 -6.76 -0.36
CA ALA A 251 15.39 -7.04 -0.65
C ALA A 251 15.70 -8.53 -0.49
N PHE A 252 16.94 -8.93 -0.83
CA PHE A 252 17.42 -10.30 -0.69
C PHE A 252 17.48 -10.77 0.78
N PHE A 253 17.53 -12.08 0.97
CA PHE A 253 17.71 -12.71 2.29
C PHE A 253 19.22 -12.89 2.56
N PRO A 254 19.81 -12.13 3.51
CA PRO A 254 21.24 -12.23 3.78
C PRO A 254 21.62 -13.54 4.50
N LYS A 255 20.65 -14.20 5.12
CA LYS A 255 20.78 -15.45 5.87
C LYS A 255 19.56 -16.35 5.65
N GLU A 256 19.70 -17.61 5.95
CA GLU A 256 18.64 -18.62 5.82
C GLU A 256 17.54 -18.52 6.89
N ASP A 257 17.76 -17.80 7.99
CA ASP A 257 16.86 -17.71 9.15
C ASP A 257 15.41 -17.32 8.77
N ALA A 258 15.26 -16.31 7.95
CA ALA A 258 13.96 -15.86 7.46
C ALA A 258 13.31 -16.88 6.50
N ILE A 259 14.10 -17.58 5.67
CA ILE A 259 13.62 -18.64 4.76
C ILE A 259 13.17 -19.85 5.60
N VAL A 260 13.96 -20.26 6.57
CA VAL A 260 13.61 -21.37 7.50
C VAL A 260 12.32 -21.05 8.25
N LEU A 261 12.16 -19.80 8.72
CA LEU A 261 10.94 -19.37 9.37
C LEU A 261 9.74 -19.38 8.41
N ALA A 262 9.90 -18.91 7.18
CA ALA A 262 8.87 -18.96 6.15
C ALA A 262 8.42 -20.41 5.86
N ALA A 263 9.38 -21.33 5.72
CA ALA A 263 9.12 -22.77 5.53
C ALA A 263 8.35 -23.38 6.71
N LYS A 264 8.74 -23.06 7.96
CA LYS A 264 8.03 -23.50 9.19
C LYS A 264 6.55 -23.10 9.18
N TYR A 265 6.23 -21.92 8.64
CA TYR A 265 4.87 -21.45 8.49
C TYR A 265 4.18 -21.91 7.21
N ARG A 266 4.80 -22.79 6.40
CA ARG A 266 4.26 -23.37 5.16
C ARG A 266 3.93 -22.31 4.11
N ILE A 267 4.77 -21.29 3.99
CA ILE A 267 4.72 -20.34 2.87
C ILE A 267 5.14 -21.11 1.62
N SER A 268 4.37 -20.99 0.53
CA SER A 268 4.49 -21.87 -0.63
C SER A 268 5.50 -21.39 -1.68
N ALA A 269 5.69 -20.08 -1.80
CA ALA A 269 6.63 -19.48 -2.75
C ALA A 269 7.12 -18.10 -2.26
N ILE A 270 8.31 -17.70 -2.72
CA ILE A 270 8.96 -16.45 -2.33
C ILE A 270 9.43 -15.71 -3.59
N ILE A 271 9.24 -14.39 -3.63
CA ILE A 271 9.85 -13.48 -4.59
C ILE A 271 10.73 -12.46 -3.87
N GLN A 272 11.92 -12.23 -4.42
CA GLN A 272 12.91 -11.26 -3.93
C GLN A 272 13.77 -10.73 -5.09
N PRO A 273 14.49 -9.60 -4.93
CA PRO A 273 15.33 -9.07 -6.01
C PRO A 273 16.57 -9.92 -6.30
N GLY A 274 17.00 -10.81 -5.39
CA GLY A 274 18.26 -11.54 -5.51
C GLY A 274 19.47 -10.68 -5.19
N GLY A 275 20.68 -11.24 -5.41
CA GLY A 275 21.96 -10.51 -5.24
C GLY A 275 22.70 -10.81 -3.93
N SER A 276 22.22 -11.77 -3.13
CA SER A 276 22.99 -12.31 -2.00
C SER A 276 24.06 -13.28 -2.49
N ILE A 277 25.20 -13.33 -1.78
CA ILE A 277 26.21 -14.37 -1.97
C ILE A 277 25.65 -15.78 -1.67
N ALA A 278 24.59 -15.83 -0.87
CA ALA A 278 23.93 -17.08 -0.45
C ALA A 278 22.75 -17.49 -1.34
N ASP A 279 22.44 -16.73 -2.40
CA ASP A 279 21.35 -17.05 -3.33
C ASP A 279 21.61 -18.32 -4.16
#